data_33b15e2663c1baf5c8b140f63e0be795
#
_entry.id   33b15e2663c1baf5c8b140f63e0be795
#
_cell.length_a   1.000
_cell.length_b   1.000
_cell.length_c   1.000
_cell.angle_alpha   90.00
_cell.angle_beta   90.00
_cell.angle_gamma   90.00
#
_symmetry.space_group_name_H-M   'P 1'
#
loop_
_entity.id
_entity.type
_entity.pdbx_description
1 polymer ?
#
loop_
_entity_poly.entity_id
_entity_poly.type
_entity_poly.pdbx_seq_one_letter_code
_entity_poly.pdbx_strand_id
1 'polypeptide(L)'
;MKRVSVASLALAAALAAALIPAAAVAADPAGQAVDAARKRWQESPHGPMLERILPPTFEPAQLPEPASRGARLTIEYCVQCHNLPNPAMHHAAKWPGIVERMVVRMRGKGNLGELMKEMMAGVKAPSDEERAVLLAYLQRHSQRPLDPRRYPEIRTDATKSFRLACQQCHTLPDPQRHTASEWESVVARMERNMLWMNRVVGSRPDPREPQLRIDEILDFLQRYAKKG
;
A
#
# COMPACT_ATOMS: atom_id res chain seq x y z
N MET A 1 -65.93 -12.97 -61.11
CA MET A 1 -64.55 -13.32 -60.77
C MET A 1 -63.80 -12.00 -60.49
N LYS A 2 -63.65 -11.59 -59.24
CA LYS A 2 -62.96 -10.35 -58.84
C LYS A 2 -61.61 -10.71 -58.26
N ARG A 3 -60.52 -10.19 -58.83
CA ARG A 3 -59.16 -10.37 -58.35
C ARG A 3 -58.90 -9.38 -57.24
N VAL A 4 -58.51 -9.86 -56.06
CA VAL A 4 -58.08 -9.05 -54.92
C VAL A 4 -56.58 -8.85 -55.05
N SER A 5 -56.19 -7.57 -55.08
CA SER A 5 -54.81 -7.16 -55.14
C SER A 5 -54.26 -7.06 -53.69
N VAL A 6 -53.17 -7.78 -53.46
CA VAL A 6 -52.48 -7.77 -52.16
C VAL A 6 -51.45 -6.67 -52.17
N ALA A 7 -51.68 -5.63 -51.40
CA ALA A 7 -50.70 -4.54 -51.18
C ALA A 7 -49.66 -4.97 -50.15
N SER A 8 -48.40 -5.00 -50.55
CA SER A 8 -47.26 -5.28 -49.69
C SER A 8 -46.93 -4.06 -48.80
N LEU A 9 -47.16 -4.18 -47.49
CA LEU A 9 -46.65 -3.21 -46.53
C LEU A 9 -45.15 -3.51 -46.28
N ALA A 10 -44.28 -2.65 -46.74
CA ALA A 10 -42.89 -2.66 -46.35
C ALA A 10 -42.74 -1.99 -44.97
N LEU A 11 -42.36 -2.77 -43.95
CA LEU A 11 -42.09 -2.32 -42.61
C LEU A 11 -40.63 -1.81 -42.57
N ALA A 12 -40.42 -0.49 -42.55
CA ALA A 12 -39.11 0.12 -42.33
C ALA A 12 -38.78 0.08 -40.83
N ALA A 13 -37.93 -0.87 -40.42
CA ALA A 13 -37.36 -0.89 -39.10
C ALA A 13 -36.23 0.13 -39.00
N ALA A 14 -36.50 1.28 -38.36
CA ALA A 14 -35.47 2.25 -37.98
C ALA A 14 -34.64 1.72 -36.82
N LEU A 15 -33.41 1.28 -37.04
CA LEU A 15 -32.42 1.02 -36.00
C LEU A 15 -32.01 2.37 -35.39
N ALA A 16 -32.57 2.70 -34.25
CA ALA A 16 -32.04 3.72 -33.37
C ALA A 16 -30.79 3.16 -32.65
N ALA A 17 -29.60 3.42 -33.23
CA ALA A 17 -28.34 3.19 -32.52
C ALA A 17 -28.28 4.11 -31.33
N ALA A 18 -28.56 3.60 -30.12
CA ALA A 18 -28.31 4.29 -28.89
C ALA A 18 -26.81 4.50 -28.74
N LEU A 19 -26.34 5.72 -29.00
CA LEU A 19 -25.01 6.19 -28.63
C LEU A 19 -24.97 6.19 -27.08
N ILE A 20 -24.47 5.09 -26.50
CA ILE A 20 -24.08 5.07 -25.08
C ILE A 20 -22.89 6.02 -25.00
N PRO A 21 -22.98 7.16 -24.26
CA PRO A 21 -21.82 8.00 -24.07
C PRO A 21 -20.78 7.13 -23.33
N ALA A 22 -19.59 6.98 -23.94
CA ALA A 22 -18.47 6.40 -23.25
C ALA A 22 -18.30 7.21 -21.94
N ALA A 23 -18.61 6.58 -20.81
CA ALA A 23 -18.37 7.20 -19.52
C ALA A 23 -16.89 7.57 -19.50
N ALA A 24 -16.62 8.87 -19.50
CA ALA A 24 -15.25 9.37 -19.35
C ALA A 24 -14.73 8.75 -18.05
N VAL A 25 -13.75 7.87 -18.13
CA VAL A 25 -13.07 7.32 -16.97
C VAL A 25 -12.52 8.54 -16.24
N ALA A 26 -13.14 8.88 -15.12
CA ALA A 26 -12.70 10.01 -14.31
C ALA A 26 -11.22 9.78 -13.99
N ALA A 27 -10.39 10.76 -14.35
CA ALA A 27 -8.96 10.71 -14.06
C ALA A 27 -8.77 10.38 -12.58
N ASP A 28 -7.94 9.39 -12.27
CA ASP A 28 -7.55 9.07 -10.89
C ASP A 28 -6.44 10.05 -10.43
N PRO A 29 -6.78 11.13 -9.71
CA PRO A 29 -5.79 12.13 -9.29
C PRO A 29 -4.73 11.54 -8.35
N ALA A 30 -5.08 10.49 -7.62
CA ALA A 30 -4.18 9.83 -6.68
C ALA A 30 -3.15 8.98 -7.43
N GLY A 31 -3.58 8.21 -8.42
CA GLY A 31 -2.68 7.47 -9.31
C GLY A 31 -1.75 8.42 -10.06
N GLN A 32 -2.27 9.52 -10.60
CA GLN A 32 -1.46 10.53 -11.29
C GLN A 32 -0.39 11.17 -10.38
N ALA A 33 -0.70 11.44 -9.11
CA ALA A 33 0.27 11.98 -8.16
C ALA A 33 1.41 10.99 -7.88
N VAL A 34 1.10 9.70 -7.76
CA VAL A 34 2.09 8.64 -7.57
C VAL A 34 2.97 8.48 -8.81
N ASP A 35 2.38 8.48 -10.00
CA ASP A 35 3.11 8.34 -11.27
C ASP A 35 4.01 9.56 -11.52
N ALA A 36 3.53 10.77 -11.24
CA ALA A 36 4.33 11.98 -11.33
C ALA A 36 5.53 11.95 -10.37
N ALA A 37 5.34 11.45 -9.15
CA ALA A 37 6.43 11.28 -8.19
C ALA A 37 7.47 10.26 -8.68
N ARG A 38 7.02 9.10 -9.16
CA ARG A 38 7.90 8.06 -9.74
C ARG A 38 8.71 8.62 -10.90
N LYS A 39 8.06 9.30 -11.84
CA LYS A 39 8.72 9.91 -12.99
C LYS A 39 9.80 10.89 -12.56
N ARG A 40 9.48 11.79 -11.64
CA ARG A 40 10.47 12.75 -11.10
C ARG A 40 11.71 12.07 -10.53
N TRP A 41 11.53 10.94 -9.82
CA TRP A 41 12.68 10.21 -9.26
C TRP A 41 13.47 9.45 -10.31
N GLN A 42 12.80 8.86 -11.31
CA GLN A 42 13.48 8.19 -12.43
C GLN A 42 14.31 9.17 -13.28
N GLU A 43 13.84 10.40 -13.42
CA GLU A 43 14.54 11.48 -14.15
C GLU A 43 15.65 12.17 -13.31
N SER A 44 15.69 11.92 -12.00
CA SER A 44 16.72 12.45 -11.08
C SER A 44 18.08 11.80 -11.36
N PRO A 45 19.20 12.54 -11.22
CA PRO A 45 20.55 11.97 -11.25
C PRO A 45 20.74 10.82 -10.24
N HIS A 46 19.96 10.82 -9.17
CA HIS A 46 19.98 9.77 -8.15
C HIS A 46 18.96 8.66 -8.40
N GLY A 47 18.20 8.70 -9.49
CA GLY A 47 17.15 7.74 -9.84
C GLY A 47 17.54 6.27 -9.65
N PRO A 48 18.66 5.80 -10.24
CA PRO A 48 19.10 4.41 -10.09
C PRO A 48 19.39 4.01 -8.63
N MET A 49 19.86 4.93 -7.80
CA MET A 49 20.06 4.70 -6.37
C MET A 49 18.73 4.69 -5.62
N LEU A 50 17.84 5.65 -5.89
CA LEU A 50 16.53 5.75 -5.27
C LEU A 50 15.69 4.50 -5.55
N GLU A 51 15.69 4.01 -6.78
CA GLU A 51 14.98 2.78 -7.15
C GLU A 51 15.43 1.56 -6.35
N ARG A 52 16.70 1.50 -5.99
CA ARG A 52 17.25 0.41 -5.16
C ARG A 52 16.90 0.50 -3.69
N ILE A 53 16.84 1.72 -3.13
CA ILE A 53 16.71 1.96 -1.68
C ILE A 53 15.30 2.31 -1.24
N LEU A 54 14.45 2.83 -2.14
CA LEU A 54 13.06 3.13 -1.80
C LEU A 54 12.26 1.82 -1.65
N PRO A 55 11.40 1.73 -0.62
CA PRO A 55 10.56 0.56 -0.44
C PRO A 55 9.59 0.39 -1.61
N PRO A 56 9.13 -0.84 -1.88
CA PRO A 56 8.06 -1.06 -2.85
C PRO A 56 6.86 -0.16 -2.54
N THR A 57 6.27 0.41 -3.59
CA THR A 57 5.10 1.29 -3.43
C THR A 57 3.86 0.50 -3.00
N PHE A 58 2.98 1.19 -2.31
CA PHE A 58 1.63 0.74 -2.01
C PHE A 58 0.67 1.52 -2.91
N GLU A 59 -0.16 0.82 -3.66
CA GLU A 59 -1.03 1.50 -4.64
C GLU A 59 -2.15 2.29 -3.95
N PRO A 60 -2.52 3.49 -4.46
CA PRO A 60 -3.58 4.31 -3.88
C PRO A 60 -4.90 3.58 -3.68
N ALA A 61 -5.29 2.73 -4.63
CA ALA A 61 -6.51 1.93 -4.55
C ALA A 61 -6.48 0.86 -3.44
N GLN A 62 -5.29 0.52 -2.94
CA GLN A 62 -5.13 -0.42 -1.83
C GLN A 62 -5.22 0.26 -0.45
N LEU A 63 -5.25 1.59 -0.41
CA LEU A 63 -5.44 2.30 0.85
C LEU A 63 -6.83 1.99 1.43
N PRO A 64 -6.94 1.77 2.74
CA PRO A 64 -8.24 1.70 3.39
C PRO A 64 -9.02 3.00 3.18
N GLU A 65 -10.33 2.92 2.93
CA GLU A 65 -11.17 4.10 2.68
C GLU A 65 -10.54 5.10 1.67
N PRO A 66 -10.21 4.69 0.43
CA PRO A 66 -9.38 5.47 -0.50
C PRO A 66 -9.97 6.85 -0.84
N ALA A 67 -11.30 7.00 -0.76
CA ALA A 67 -12.00 8.27 -0.98
C ALA A 67 -12.00 9.19 0.25
N SER A 68 -11.48 8.75 1.40
CA SER A 68 -11.47 9.57 2.62
C SER A 68 -10.48 10.74 2.52
N ARG A 69 -10.72 11.81 3.29
CA ARG A 69 -9.79 12.94 3.39
C ARG A 69 -8.41 12.48 3.87
N GLY A 70 -8.37 11.53 4.83
CA GLY A 70 -7.10 11.01 5.36
C GLY A 70 -6.29 10.25 4.32
N ALA A 71 -6.93 9.42 3.49
CA ALA A 71 -6.27 8.73 2.38
C ALA A 71 -5.69 9.72 1.37
N ARG A 72 -6.47 10.73 0.95
CA ARG A 72 -6.01 11.77 0.02
C ARG A 72 -4.81 12.53 0.57
N LEU A 73 -4.85 12.96 1.83
CA LEU A 73 -3.71 13.64 2.47
C LEU A 73 -2.48 12.74 2.58
N THR A 74 -2.69 11.44 2.84
CA THR A 74 -1.59 10.46 2.86
C THR A 74 -0.91 10.36 1.48
N ILE A 75 -1.69 10.31 0.41
CA ILE A 75 -1.14 10.33 -0.95
C ILE A 75 -0.42 11.65 -1.21
N GLU A 76 -1.10 12.77 -0.99
CA GLU A 76 -0.57 14.11 -1.29
C GLU A 76 0.80 14.37 -0.63
N TYR A 77 0.91 14.05 0.67
CA TYR A 77 2.13 14.38 1.42
C TYR A 77 3.18 13.28 1.39
N CYS A 78 2.80 12.00 1.42
CA CYS A 78 3.79 10.93 1.53
C CYS A 78 4.54 10.66 0.22
N VAL A 79 3.89 10.78 -0.95
CA VAL A 79 4.53 10.48 -2.23
C VAL A 79 5.47 11.57 -2.73
N GLN A 80 5.52 12.73 -2.08
CA GLN A 80 6.41 13.82 -2.49
C GLN A 80 7.89 13.45 -2.43
N CYS A 81 8.28 12.57 -1.52
CA CYS A 81 9.69 12.25 -1.25
C CYS A 81 10.03 10.76 -1.44
N HIS A 82 9.07 9.88 -1.31
CA HIS A 82 9.27 8.43 -1.44
C HIS A 82 7.96 7.72 -1.79
N ASN A 83 8.02 6.42 -1.96
CA ASN A 83 6.84 5.60 -2.29
C ASN A 83 5.75 5.69 -1.22
N LEU A 84 4.48 5.54 -1.65
CA LEU A 84 3.31 5.57 -0.77
C LEU A 84 3.44 4.47 0.30
N PRO A 85 3.38 4.83 1.60
CA PRO A 85 3.46 3.85 2.67
C PRO A 85 2.11 3.15 2.90
N ASN A 86 2.17 1.87 3.26
CA ASN A 86 1.01 1.16 3.79
C ASN A 86 0.77 1.61 5.25
N PRO A 87 -0.42 2.11 5.63
CA PRO A 87 -0.73 2.46 7.02
C PRO A 87 -0.49 1.30 8.02
N ALA A 88 -0.72 0.06 7.59
CA ALA A 88 -0.47 -1.13 8.41
C ALA A 88 1.03 -1.52 8.52
N MET A 89 1.94 -0.71 7.99
CA MET A 89 3.39 -0.89 8.14
C MET A 89 3.85 -0.73 9.60
N HIS A 90 3.14 0.07 10.38
CA HIS A 90 3.45 0.31 11.79
C HIS A 90 2.18 0.24 12.66
N HIS A 91 2.37 0.00 13.96
CA HIS A 91 1.28 0.11 14.93
C HIS A 91 0.99 1.60 15.27
N ALA A 92 -0.20 1.86 15.82
CA ALA A 92 -0.72 3.21 16.03
C ALA A 92 0.22 4.14 16.81
N ALA A 93 0.85 3.64 17.88
CA ALA A 93 1.72 4.45 18.71
C ALA A 93 3.06 4.86 18.05
N LYS A 94 3.44 4.22 16.93
CA LYS A 94 4.68 4.57 16.20
C LYS A 94 4.47 5.70 15.19
N TRP A 95 3.25 5.87 14.66
CA TRP A 95 2.95 6.85 13.63
C TRP A 95 3.21 8.30 14.01
N PRO A 96 2.89 8.79 15.24
CA PRO A 96 3.14 10.18 15.61
C PRO A 96 4.59 10.61 15.40
N GLY A 97 5.54 9.83 15.90
CA GLY A 97 6.96 10.13 15.73
C GLY A 97 7.47 10.04 14.28
N ILE A 98 6.86 9.19 13.44
CA ILE A 98 7.18 9.10 12.02
C ILE A 98 6.67 10.35 11.29
N VAL A 99 5.40 10.69 11.46
CA VAL A 99 4.78 11.86 10.82
C VAL A 99 5.52 13.13 11.22
N GLU A 100 5.85 13.29 12.51
CA GLU A 100 6.59 14.47 12.99
C GLU A 100 7.95 14.62 12.30
N ARG A 101 8.74 13.54 12.21
CA ARG A 101 10.03 13.58 11.49
C ARG A 101 9.87 13.93 10.01
N MET A 102 8.83 13.42 9.35
CA MET A 102 8.56 13.77 7.94
C MET A 102 8.18 15.24 7.80
N VAL A 103 7.31 15.76 8.66
CA VAL A 103 6.90 17.18 8.65
C VAL A 103 8.08 18.11 8.91
N VAL A 104 8.95 17.77 9.86
CA VAL A 104 10.19 18.54 10.14
C VAL A 104 11.07 18.62 8.88
N ARG A 105 11.23 17.50 8.15
CA ARG A 105 11.98 17.47 6.88
C ARG A 105 11.29 18.27 5.77
N MET A 106 9.97 18.15 5.63
CA MET A 106 9.18 18.92 4.66
C MET A 106 9.29 20.43 4.91
N ARG A 107 9.47 20.85 6.16
CA ARG A 107 9.73 22.25 6.56
C ARG A 107 11.21 22.65 6.39
N GLY A 108 12.02 21.84 5.71
CA GLY A 108 13.43 22.13 5.39
C GLY A 108 14.41 21.87 6.53
N LYS A 109 13.97 21.26 7.65
CA LYS A 109 14.84 21.04 8.81
C LYS A 109 15.47 19.64 8.75
N GLY A 110 16.77 19.56 9.08
CA GLY A 110 17.49 18.28 9.15
C GLY A 110 17.82 17.63 7.80
N ASN A 111 17.73 18.37 6.69
CA ASN A 111 18.04 17.88 5.35
C ASN A 111 19.53 18.08 5.05
N LEU A 112 20.32 17.04 5.25
CA LEU A 112 21.76 17.06 5.02
C LEU A 112 22.12 16.30 3.74
N GLY A 113 23.12 16.81 3.01
CA GLY A 113 23.62 16.23 1.76
C GLY A 113 22.75 16.55 0.53
N GLU A 114 23.37 16.42 -0.65
CA GLU A 114 22.75 16.82 -1.92
C GLU A 114 21.51 15.98 -2.25
N LEU A 115 21.54 14.67 -2.01
CA LEU A 115 20.39 13.79 -2.22
C LEU A 115 19.15 14.26 -1.42
N MET A 116 19.34 14.62 -0.15
CA MET A 116 18.22 15.09 0.67
C MET A 116 17.72 16.45 0.22
N LYS A 117 18.61 17.35 -0.21
CA LYS A 117 18.21 18.64 -0.76
C LYS A 117 17.37 18.46 -2.03
N GLU A 118 17.81 17.58 -2.93
CA GLU A 118 17.09 17.28 -4.16
C GLU A 118 15.71 16.64 -3.87
N MET A 119 15.67 15.62 -3.02
CA MET A 119 14.41 14.96 -2.65
C MET A 119 13.39 15.90 -2.00
N MET A 120 13.87 16.91 -1.28
CA MET A 120 13.04 17.87 -0.55
C MET A 120 12.74 19.15 -1.35
N ALA A 121 13.29 19.29 -2.56
CA ALA A 121 13.03 20.47 -3.40
C ALA A 121 11.56 20.56 -3.80
N GLY A 122 10.93 21.69 -3.50
CA GLY A 122 9.51 21.94 -3.82
C GLY A 122 8.49 21.15 -3.00
N VAL A 123 8.92 20.40 -1.99
CA VAL A 123 8.03 19.64 -1.10
C VAL A 123 7.21 20.58 -0.23
N LYS A 124 5.91 20.32 -0.14
CA LYS A 124 4.97 21.06 0.70
C LYS A 124 4.73 20.30 2.01
N ALA A 125 4.73 21.01 3.12
CA ALA A 125 4.36 20.47 4.42
C ALA A 125 2.86 20.63 4.68
N PRO A 126 2.21 19.68 5.38
CA PRO A 126 0.83 19.83 5.80
C PRO A 126 0.65 20.96 6.82
N SER A 127 -0.52 21.58 6.82
CA SER A 127 -0.98 22.40 7.95
C SER A 127 -1.15 21.53 9.21
N ASP A 128 -1.31 22.16 10.36
CA ASP A 128 -1.50 21.40 11.61
C ASP A 128 -2.83 20.65 11.62
N GLU A 129 -3.88 21.19 10.99
CA GLU A 129 -5.16 20.50 10.80
C GLU A 129 -5.01 19.29 9.88
N GLU A 130 -4.38 19.45 8.74
CA GLU A 130 -4.15 18.35 7.79
C GLU A 130 -3.28 17.26 8.41
N ARG A 131 -2.24 17.65 9.16
CA ARG A 131 -1.39 16.74 9.91
C ARG A 131 -2.19 15.91 10.90
N ALA A 132 -3.12 16.53 11.63
CA ALA A 132 -3.99 15.84 12.57
C ALA A 132 -4.91 14.82 11.88
N VAL A 133 -5.53 15.19 10.76
CA VAL A 133 -6.38 14.29 9.95
C VAL A 133 -5.58 13.13 9.37
N LEU A 134 -4.42 13.40 8.81
CA LEU A 134 -3.50 12.40 8.26
C LEU A 134 -3.05 11.42 9.35
N LEU A 135 -2.64 11.93 10.50
CA LEU A 135 -2.20 11.10 11.62
C LEU A 135 -3.34 10.21 12.15
N ALA A 136 -4.53 10.76 12.34
CA ALA A 136 -5.70 10.00 12.77
C ALA A 136 -6.04 8.87 11.78
N TYR A 137 -5.92 9.13 10.48
CA TYR A 137 -6.10 8.12 9.44
C TYR A 137 -5.05 7.01 9.53
N LEU A 138 -3.77 7.35 9.61
CA LEU A 138 -2.69 6.38 9.73
C LEU A 138 -2.83 5.52 10.99
N GLN A 139 -3.21 6.12 12.12
CA GLN A 139 -3.42 5.39 13.37
C GLN A 139 -4.63 4.46 13.31
N ARG A 140 -5.74 4.89 12.71
CA ARG A 140 -6.95 4.06 12.53
C ARG A 140 -6.66 2.80 11.70
N HIS A 141 -5.89 2.94 10.64
CA HIS A 141 -5.57 1.87 9.70
C HIS A 141 -4.22 1.20 9.96
N SER A 142 -3.62 1.50 11.11
CA SER A 142 -2.35 0.94 11.54
C SER A 142 -2.43 -0.57 11.77
N GLN A 143 -1.26 -1.20 11.82
CA GLN A 143 -1.15 -2.59 12.23
C GLN A 143 -1.68 -2.77 13.65
N ARG A 144 -2.55 -3.75 13.84
CA ARG A 144 -2.95 -4.22 15.16
C ARG A 144 -1.96 -5.29 15.63
N PRO A 145 -1.23 -5.03 16.75
CA PRO A 145 -0.33 -6.03 17.29
C PRO A 145 -1.09 -7.25 17.81
N LEU A 146 -0.48 -8.42 17.63
CA LEU A 146 -0.96 -9.66 18.22
C LEU A 146 -0.98 -9.55 19.77
N ASP A 147 -2.08 -9.97 20.39
CA ASP A 147 -2.14 -10.18 21.84
C ASP A 147 -1.74 -11.65 22.14
N PRO A 148 -0.57 -11.88 22.77
CA PRO A 148 -0.09 -13.24 23.03
C PRO A 148 -1.04 -14.10 23.86
N ARG A 149 -1.92 -13.49 24.65
CA ARG A 149 -2.89 -14.22 25.50
C ARG A 149 -3.96 -14.94 24.68
N ARG A 150 -4.20 -14.47 23.45
CA ARG A 150 -5.20 -15.04 22.54
C ARG A 150 -4.67 -16.23 21.72
N TYR A 151 -3.37 -16.44 21.74
CA TYR A 151 -2.66 -17.42 20.91
C TYR A 151 -1.69 -18.24 21.78
N PRO A 152 -2.15 -19.28 22.48
CA PRO A 152 -1.34 -20.00 23.44
C PRO A 152 -0.04 -20.58 22.87
N GLU A 153 -0.07 -20.97 21.60
CA GLU A 153 1.09 -21.55 20.91
C GLU A 153 2.11 -20.51 20.41
N ILE A 154 1.84 -19.18 20.61
CA ILE A 154 2.72 -18.13 20.08
C ILE A 154 4.17 -18.23 20.57
N ARG A 155 4.41 -18.92 21.67
CA ARG A 155 5.74 -19.11 22.27
C ARG A 155 6.36 -20.48 22.01
N THR A 156 5.67 -21.35 21.30
CA THR A 156 6.13 -22.70 20.96
C THR A 156 6.99 -22.71 19.68
N ASP A 157 7.63 -23.84 19.40
CA ASP A 157 8.41 -24.00 18.18
C ASP A 157 7.52 -24.00 16.93
N ALA A 158 6.25 -24.40 17.03
CA ALA A 158 5.30 -24.36 15.92
C ALA A 158 5.08 -22.96 15.32
N THR A 159 5.37 -21.89 16.07
CA THR A 159 5.25 -20.50 15.61
C THR A 159 6.59 -19.79 15.49
N LYS A 160 7.70 -20.53 15.55
CA LYS A 160 9.06 -19.96 15.51
C LYS A 160 9.31 -19.21 14.21
N SER A 161 8.98 -19.80 13.08
CA SER A 161 9.13 -19.18 11.75
C SER A 161 8.32 -17.87 11.64
N PHE A 162 7.08 -17.85 12.12
CA PHE A 162 6.26 -16.64 12.16
C PHE A 162 6.89 -15.54 13.01
N ARG A 163 7.35 -15.85 14.22
CA ARG A 163 8.00 -14.85 15.08
C ARG A 163 9.27 -14.30 14.45
N LEU A 164 10.17 -15.19 14.01
CA LEU A 164 11.47 -14.78 13.44
C LEU A 164 11.30 -13.94 12.18
N ALA A 165 10.35 -14.29 11.31
CA ALA A 165 10.10 -13.52 10.09
C ALA A 165 9.46 -12.16 10.40
N CYS A 166 8.34 -12.16 11.12
CA CYS A 166 7.49 -10.97 11.22
C CYS A 166 8.03 -9.92 12.21
N GLN A 167 8.83 -10.31 13.21
CA GLN A 167 9.40 -9.37 14.19
C GLN A 167 10.59 -8.56 13.67
N GLN A 168 11.17 -8.91 12.53
CA GLN A 168 12.35 -8.21 12.00
C GLN A 168 12.09 -6.73 11.70
N CYS A 169 10.90 -6.39 11.21
CA CYS A 169 10.60 -5.04 10.73
C CYS A 169 9.54 -4.32 11.56
N HIS A 170 8.60 -5.06 12.16
CA HIS A 170 7.48 -4.51 12.91
C HIS A 170 6.98 -5.48 13.98
N THR A 171 5.98 -5.07 14.76
CA THR A 171 5.32 -5.94 15.74
C THR A 171 4.61 -7.11 15.05
N LEU A 172 4.44 -8.23 15.75
CA LEU A 172 3.69 -9.37 15.22
C LEU A 172 2.26 -8.96 14.85
N PRO A 173 1.80 -9.25 13.62
CA PRO A 173 0.45 -8.92 13.21
C PRO A 173 -0.57 -9.85 13.88
N ASP A 174 -1.75 -9.30 14.22
CA ASP A 174 -2.87 -10.10 14.71
C ASP A 174 -3.45 -10.93 13.55
N PRO A 175 -3.47 -12.28 13.64
CA PRO A 175 -4.05 -13.13 12.59
C PRO A 175 -5.49 -12.80 12.22
N GLN A 176 -6.28 -12.26 13.13
CA GLN A 176 -7.66 -11.85 12.87
C GLN A 176 -7.79 -10.55 12.07
N ARG A 177 -6.68 -9.98 11.60
CA ARG A 177 -6.72 -8.80 10.74
C ARG A 177 -7.25 -9.12 9.34
N HIS A 178 -6.98 -10.31 8.85
CA HIS A 178 -7.29 -10.77 7.50
C HIS A 178 -8.01 -12.11 7.52
N THR A 179 -8.72 -12.42 6.45
CA THR A 179 -9.24 -13.76 6.18
C THR A 179 -8.10 -14.71 5.79
N ALA A 180 -8.36 -16.01 5.78
CA ALA A 180 -7.35 -17.01 5.41
C ALA A 180 -6.79 -16.78 4.00
N SER A 181 -7.65 -16.45 3.03
CA SER A 181 -7.24 -16.16 1.65
C SER A 181 -6.46 -14.85 1.51
N GLU A 182 -6.82 -13.82 2.27
CA GLU A 182 -6.09 -12.54 2.24
C GLU A 182 -4.66 -12.69 2.79
N TRP A 183 -4.43 -13.60 3.74
CA TRP A 183 -3.09 -13.81 4.31
C TRP A 183 -2.07 -14.27 3.28
N GLU A 184 -2.45 -15.03 2.26
CA GLU A 184 -1.54 -15.46 1.19
C GLU A 184 -0.92 -14.25 0.47
N SER A 185 -1.75 -13.29 0.08
CA SER A 185 -1.28 -12.07 -0.59
C SER A 185 -0.45 -11.16 0.33
N VAL A 186 -0.80 -11.11 1.62
CA VAL A 186 -0.06 -10.34 2.62
C VAL A 186 1.32 -10.93 2.86
N VAL A 187 1.42 -12.26 3.03
CA VAL A 187 2.71 -12.94 3.26
C VAL A 187 3.60 -12.83 2.03
N ALA A 188 3.07 -13.03 0.82
CA ALA A 188 3.82 -12.84 -0.42
C ALA A 188 4.36 -11.40 -0.57
N ARG A 189 3.60 -10.39 -0.15
CA ARG A 189 4.09 -9.00 -0.13
C ARG A 189 5.20 -8.81 0.90
N MET A 190 5.08 -9.39 2.10
CA MET A 190 6.13 -9.30 3.13
C MET A 190 7.42 -9.98 2.70
N GLU A 191 7.34 -11.11 2.01
CA GLU A 191 8.50 -11.77 1.42
C GLU A 191 9.24 -10.85 0.42
N ARG A 192 8.51 -10.20 -0.50
CA ARG A 192 9.11 -9.21 -1.40
C ARG A 192 9.76 -8.05 -0.66
N ASN A 193 9.13 -7.55 0.41
CA ASN A 193 9.69 -6.47 1.23
C ASN A 193 10.96 -6.91 1.95
N MET A 194 11.03 -8.15 2.42
CA MET A 194 12.22 -8.73 3.04
C MET A 194 13.37 -8.87 2.04
N LEU A 195 13.10 -9.36 0.83
CA LEU A 195 14.08 -9.43 -0.24
C LEU A 195 14.61 -8.05 -0.64
N TRP A 196 13.74 -7.04 -0.68
CA TRP A 196 14.16 -5.65 -0.87
C TRP A 196 15.04 -5.15 0.28
N MET A 197 14.65 -5.38 1.53
CA MET A 197 15.42 -4.97 2.71
C MET A 197 16.83 -5.59 2.68
N ASN A 198 16.93 -6.88 2.40
CA ASN A 198 18.22 -7.59 2.29
C ASN A 198 19.13 -6.96 1.23
N ARG A 199 18.57 -6.51 0.10
CA ARG A 199 19.35 -5.79 -0.92
C ARG A 199 19.84 -4.43 -0.43
N VAL A 200 18.97 -3.67 0.29
CA VAL A 200 19.31 -2.33 0.78
C VAL A 200 20.42 -2.37 1.81
N VAL A 201 20.35 -3.30 2.76
CA VAL A 201 21.38 -3.45 3.79
C VAL A 201 22.62 -4.22 3.32
N GLY A 202 22.58 -4.78 2.10
CA GLY A 202 23.69 -5.55 1.55
C GLY A 202 23.93 -6.88 2.26
N SER A 203 22.91 -7.41 2.95
CA SER A 203 23.03 -8.70 3.63
C SER A 203 23.20 -9.83 2.62
N ARG A 204 24.11 -10.75 2.93
CA ARG A 204 24.29 -12.00 2.21
C ARG A 204 23.58 -13.10 2.98
N PRO A 205 22.88 -14.03 2.30
CA PRO A 205 22.32 -15.19 2.98
C PRO A 205 23.41 -15.92 3.76
N ASP A 206 23.22 -16.13 5.05
CA ASP A 206 24.08 -16.97 5.86
C ASP A 206 23.45 -18.39 5.90
N PRO A 207 24.15 -19.43 5.43
CA PRO A 207 23.65 -20.80 5.48
C PRO A 207 23.28 -21.29 6.89
N ARG A 208 23.78 -20.61 7.93
CA ARG A 208 23.47 -20.91 9.33
C ARG A 208 22.19 -20.25 9.82
N GLU A 209 21.64 -19.28 9.06
CA GLU A 209 20.37 -18.67 9.43
C GLU A 209 19.22 -19.67 9.24
N PRO A 210 18.27 -19.72 10.18
CA PRO A 210 17.10 -20.55 10.01
C PRO A 210 16.36 -20.17 8.73
N GLN A 211 16.14 -21.13 7.85
CA GLN A 211 15.30 -20.90 6.68
C GLN A 211 13.88 -20.57 7.13
N LEU A 212 13.32 -19.49 6.58
CA LEU A 212 11.94 -19.12 6.85
C LEU A 212 10.99 -20.10 6.17
N ARG A 213 10.18 -20.75 6.98
CA ARG A 213 9.16 -21.68 6.50
C ARG A 213 7.87 -20.92 6.25
N ILE A 214 7.64 -20.50 5.00
CA ILE A 214 6.45 -19.77 4.58
C ILE A 214 5.17 -20.58 4.82
N ASP A 215 5.23 -21.88 4.60
CA ASP A 215 4.16 -22.83 4.89
C ASP A 215 3.72 -22.78 6.37
N GLU A 216 4.67 -22.83 7.30
CA GLU A 216 4.40 -22.74 8.75
C GLU A 216 3.81 -21.38 9.15
N ILE A 217 4.30 -20.30 8.52
CA ILE A 217 3.78 -18.95 8.76
C ILE A 217 2.32 -18.85 8.32
N LEU A 218 2.02 -19.33 7.11
CA LEU A 218 0.66 -19.32 6.56
C LEU A 218 -0.27 -20.20 7.38
N ASP A 219 0.15 -21.41 7.75
CA ASP A 219 -0.65 -22.34 8.56
C ASP A 219 -1.10 -21.68 9.86
N PHE A 220 -0.18 -21.04 10.59
CA PHE A 220 -0.52 -20.31 11.82
C PHE A 220 -1.49 -19.16 11.55
N LEU A 221 -1.21 -18.30 10.57
CA LEU A 221 -2.02 -17.13 10.26
C LEU A 221 -3.43 -17.52 9.80
N GLN A 222 -3.55 -18.52 8.95
CA GLN A 222 -4.83 -19.00 8.41
C GLN A 222 -5.67 -19.71 9.45
N ARG A 223 -5.05 -20.48 10.35
CA ARG A 223 -5.75 -21.18 11.46
C ARG A 223 -6.47 -20.19 12.37
N TYR A 224 -5.88 -19.04 12.65
CA TYR A 224 -6.44 -18.02 13.50
C TYR A 224 -7.03 -16.82 12.75
N ALA A 225 -7.16 -16.91 11.44
CA ALA A 225 -7.65 -15.84 10.60
C ALA A 225 -9.08 -15.41 10.97
N LYS A 226 -9.45 -14.20 10.57
CA LYS A 226 -10.83 -13.73 10.62
C LYS A 226 -11.72 -14.68 9.80
N LYS A 227 -12.86 -15.07 10.37
CA LYS A 227 -13.91 -15.79 9.63
C LYS A 227 -14.43 -14.86 8.52
N GLY A 228 -14.52 -15.38 7.33
CA GLY A 228 -15.10 -14.71 6.17
C GLY A 228 -16.62 -14.55 6.29
#